data_4d25b73cd9086679ba5503e717223ad3
#
_entry.id   4d25b73cd9086679ba5503e717223ad3
#
_cell.length_a   1.000
_cell.length_b   1.000
_cell.length_c   1.000
_cell.angle_alpha   90.00
_cell.angle_beta   90.00
_cell.angle_gamma   90.00
#
_symmetry.space_group_name_H-M   'P 1'
#
loop_
_entity.id
_entity.type
_entity.pdbx_description
1 polymer ?
#
loop_
_entity_poly.entity_id
_entity_poly.type
_entity_poly.pdbx_seq_one_letter_code
_entity_poly.pdbx_strand_id
1 'polypeptide(L)'
;MLRTLMIVFLALPFAALARDWQVDQAKSSLGFKGSYQRESFDGKFGKFEATIAYDAADLAKSKFDVSVDLASADTGSSERDDTLKGDDFFATGKFPKARFVTTSFAKSADGSVEANGTLTIRDQSRPVTLKVKFTETGNNATLDVDTLLKRADFGLGAGSDWSDVGADVPVHGHLALSAK
;
A
#
# COMPACT_ATOMS: atom_id res chain seq x y z
N MET A 1 -61.89 -20.43 21.87
CA MET A 1 -61.18 -19.20 21.58
C MET A 1 -59.67 -19.49 21.62
N LEU A 2 -59.06 -19.73 20.47
CA LEU A 2 -57.63 -20.09 20.32
C LEU A 2 -56.83 -18.80 20.01
N ARG A 3 -56.02 -18.33 20.95
CA ARG A 3 -55.13 -17.17 20.75
C ARG A 3 -53.83 -17.64 20.10
N THR A 4 -53.70 -17.33 18.82
CA THR A 4 -52.45 -17.56 18.08
C THR A 4 -51.40 -16.53 18.51
N LEU A 5 -50.34 -16.99 19.19
CA LEU A 5 -49.21 -16.19 19.60
C LEU A 5 -48.26 -16.04 18.37
N MET A 6 -48.23 -14.88 17.79
CA MET A 6 -47.34 -14.54 16.64
C MET A 6 -45.98 -14.16 17.22
N ILE A 7 -45.00 -15.07 17.12
CA ILE A 7 -43.60 -14.81 17.47
C ILE A 7 -42.97 -14.05 16.33
N VAL A 8 -42.74 -12.74 16.53
CA VAL A 8 -41.94 -11.91 15.60
C VAL A 8 -40.46 -12.21 15.85
N PHE A 9 -39.84 -12.92 14.95
CA PHE A 9 -38.38 -13.08 14.93
C PHE A 9 -37.73 -11.74 14.49
N LEU A 10 -37.21 -11.02 15.49
CA LEU A 10 -36.41 -9.82 15.25
C LEU A 10 -35.03 -10.29 14.76
N ALA A 11 -34.82 -10.32 13.44
CA ALA A 11 -33.50 -10.55 12.83
C ALA A 11 -32.64 -9.31 13.12
N LEU A 12 -31.76 -9.39 14.10
CA LEU A 12 -30.72 -8.40 14.31
C LEU A 12 -29.76 -8.45 13.11
N PRO A 13 -29.48 -7.32 12.45
CA PRO A 13 -28.46 -7.31 11.42
C PRO A 13 -27.11 -7.61 12.07
N PHE A 14 -26.51 -8.74 11.72
CA PHE A 14 -25.11 -8.98 12.00
C PHE A 14 -24.31 -7.92 11.23
N ALA A 15 -23.73 -6.97 11.92
CA ALA A 15 -22.77 -6.06 11.33
C ALA A 15 -21.54 -6.91 10.93
N ALA A 16 -21.44 -7.26 9.65
CA ALA A 16 -20.23 -7.87 9.11
C ALA A 16 -19.09 -6.86 9.32
N LEU A 17 -18.09 -7.26 10.09
CA LEU A 17 -16.83 -6.52 10.20
C LEU A 17 -16.01 -6.80 8.96
N ALA A 18 -15.19 -5.83 8.52
CA ALA A 18 -14.18 -6.11 7.51
C ALA A 18 -13.32 -7.29 7.98
N ARG A 19 -13.02 -8.19 7.05
CA ARG A 19 -12.19 -9.36 7.36
C ARG A 19 -10.75 -8.92 7.54
N ASP A 20 -10.14 -9.32 8.64
CA ASP A 20 -8.71 -9.13 8.89
C ASP A 20 -7.92 -10.19 8.14
N TRP A 21 -6.85 -9.74 7.50
CA TRP A 21 -5.99 -10.59 6.69
C TRP A 21 -4.58 -10.62 7.26
N GLN A 22 -3.98 -11.80 7.29
CA GLN A 22 -2.58 -11.99 7.62
C GLN A 22 -1.74 -12.04 6.35
N VAL A 23 -0.67 -11.24 6.30
CA VAL A 23 0.25 -11.20 5.17
C VAL A 23 1.27 -12.35 5.27
N ASP A 24 1.39 -13.13 4.20
CA ASP A 24 2.47 -14.09 4.00
C ASP A 24 3.67 -13.33 3.40
N GLN A 25 4.62 -12.93 4.24
CA GLN A 25 5.78 -12.15 3.84
C GLN A 25 6.65 -12.86 2.78
N ALA A 26 6.73 -14.19 2.84
CA ALA A 26 7.57 -14.96 1.92
C ALA A 26 7.02 -14.98 0.48
N LYS A 27 5.69 -14.74 0.33
CA LYS A 27 5.00 -14.71 -0.97
C LYS A 27 4.55 -13.31 -1.37
N SER A 28 4.93 -12.30 -0.59
CA SER A 28 4.57 -10.91 -0.82
C SER A 28 5.77 -10.09 -1.28
N SER A 29 5.52 -9.05 -2.06
CA SER A 29 6.55 -8.17 -2.58
C SER A 29 6.06 -6.72 -2.63
N LEU A 30 7.00 -5.80 -2.46
CA LEU A 30 6.80 -4.37 -2.69
C LEU A 30 7.94 -3.86 -3.56
N GLY A 31 7.63 -3.44 -4.77
CA GLY A 31 8.59 -2.99 -5.77
C GLY A 31 8.33 -1.57 -6.25
N PHE A 32 9.34 -1.00 -6.86
CA PHE A 32 9.26 0.29 -7.53
C PHE A 32 10.12 0.30 -8.80
N LYS A 33 9.83 1.23 -9.70
CA LYS A 33 10.70 1.52 -10.85
C LYS A 33 11.29 2.91 -10.71
N GLY A 34 12.58 3.00 -10.93
CA GLY A 34 13.28 4.26 -11.08
C GLY A 34 13.88 4.40 -12.48
N SER A 35 14.40 5.60 -12.79
CA SER A 35 15.25 5.80 -13.95
C SER A 35 16.36 6.80 -13.65
N TYR A 36 17.52 6.58 -14.27
CA TYR A 36 18.67 7.47 -14.22
C TYR A 36 19.26 7.59 -15.63
N GLN A 37 19.49 8.80 -16.10
CA GLN A 37 19.96 9.06 -17.48
C GLN A 37 19.11 8.36 -18.56
N ARG A 38 17.78 8.28 -18.33
CA ARG A 38 16.76 7.59 -19.16
C ARG A 38 16.85 6.07 -19.16
N GLU A 39 17.76 5.47 -18.41
CA GLU A 39 17.79 4.02 -18.20
C GLU A 39 16.93 3.65 -17.01
N SER A 40 15.99 2.75 -17.22
CA SER A 40 15.08 2.26 -16.15
C SER A 40 15.75 1.14 -15.36
N PHE A 41 15.44 1.10 -14.08
CA PHE A 41 15.81 0.00 -13.18
C PHE A 41 14.64 -0.37 -12.27
N ASP A 42 14.60 -1.61 -11.87
CA ASP A 42 13.68 -2.10 -10.86
C ASP A 42 14.33 -2.05 -9.47
N GLY A 43 13.55 -1.75 -8.47
CA GLY A 43 13.92 -1.85 -7.07
C GLY A 43 12.82 -2.52 -6.26
N LYS A 44 13.17 -3.03 -5.10
CA LYS A 44 12.23 -3.64 -4.15
C LYS A 44 12.60 -3.22 -2.73
N PHE A 45 11.62 -3.34 -1.83
CA PHE A 45 11.86 -3.25 -0.39
C PHE A 45 11.79 -4.65 0.21
N GLY A 46 12.90 -5.08 0.84
CA GLY A 46 13.01 -6.41 1.45
C GLY A 46 12.26 -6.54 2.78
N LYS A 47 11.87 -5.41 3.41
CA LYS A 47 11.20 -5.40 4.72
C LYS A 47 10.05 -4.40 4.73
N PHE A 48 8.85 -4.90 4.93
CA PHE A 48 7.65 -4.10 5.17
C PHE A 48 6.67 -4.86 6.06
N GLU A 49 5.80 -4.14 6.72
CA GLU A 49 4.72 -4.66 7.55
C GLU A 49 3.40 -4.09 7.02
N ALA A 50 2.36 -4.91 6.97
CA ALA A 50 1.05 -4.46 6.53
C ALA A 50 -0.05 -5.04 7.41
N THR A 51 -0.93 -4.18 7.88
CA THR A 51 -2.21 -4.53 8.48
C THR A 51 -3.28 -4.29 7.43
N ILE A 52 -3.96 -5.35 7.02
CA ILE A 52 -4.96 -5.35 5.97
C ILE A 52 -6.29 -5.82 6.54
N ALA A 53 -7.27 -4.94 6.57
CA ALA A 53 -8.68 -5.26 6.73
C ALA A 53 -9.39 -4.90 5.43
N TYR A 54 -10.11 -5.84 4.83
CA TYR A 54 -10.78 -5.59 3.56
C TYR A 54 -12.12 -6.31 3.48
N ASP A 55 -13.14 -5.58 3.04
CA ASP A 55 -14.47 -6.10 2.73
C ASP A 55 -14.94 -5.51 1.39
N ALA A 56 -15.00 -6.33 0.36
CA ALA A 56 -15.45 -5.92 -0.96
C ALA A 56 -16.93 -5.50 -1.01
N ALA A 57 -17.74 -5.97 -0.04
CA ALA A 57 -19.16 -5.63 0.09
C ALA A 57 -19.37 -4.31 0.87
N ASP A 58 -18.45 -3.96 1.77
CA ASP A 58 -18.52 -2.75 2.59
C ASP A 58 -17.13 -2.09 2.68
N LEU A 59 -16.77 -1.37 1.64
CA LEU A 59 -15.48 -0.68 1.53
C LEU A 59 -15.24 0.34 2.65
N ALA A 60 -16.30 0.87 3.27
CA ALA A 60 -16.17 1.83 4.38
C ALA A 60 -15.53 1.23 5.63
N LYS A 61 -15.56 -0.10 5.76
CA LYS A 61 -14.91 -0.83 6.86
C LYS A 61 -13.47 -1.25 6.53
N SER A 62 -13.06 -1.11 5.27
CA SER A 62 -11.73 -1.51 4.84
C SER A 62 -10.66 -0.55 5.34
N LYS A 63 -9.48 -1.07 5.64
CA LYS A 63 -8.32 -0.30 6.09
C LYS A 63 -7.02 -0.98 5.70
N PHE A 64 -6.09 -0.21 5.13
CA PHE A 64 -4.70 -0.61 4.95
C PHE A 64 -3.80 0.31 5.79
N ASP A 65 -2.84 -0.27 6.49
CA ASP A 65 -1.80 0.43 7.23
C ASP A 65 -0.48 -0.30 6.95
N VAL A 66 0.38 0.33 6.15
CA VAL A 66 1.61 -0.28 5.63
C VAL A 66 2.80 0.55 6.09
N SER A 67 3.80 -0.11 6.66
CA SER A 67 5.08 0.47 7.07
C SER A 67 6.22 -0.22 6.33
N VAL A 68 7.10 0.56 5.73
CA VAL A 68 8.22 0.08 4.89
C VAL A 68 9.53 0.51 5.52
N ASP A 69 10.46 -0.43 5.72
CA ASP A 69 11.84 -0.14 6.11
C ASP A 69 12.60 0.38 4.88
N LEU A 70 12.91 1.66 4.87
CA LEU A 70 13.56 2.32 3.72
C LEU A 70 15.00 1.87 3.51
N ALA A 71 15.68 1.41 4.57
CA ALA A 71 17.04 0.87 4.46
C ALA A 71 17.07 -0.51 3.76
N SER A 72 15.91 -1.15 3.60
CA SER A 72 15.78 -2.43 2.89
C SER A 72 15.62 -2.30 1.37
N ALA A 73 15.75 -1.09 0.82
CA ALA A 73 15.75 -0.86 -0.62
C ALA A 73 16.90 -1.61 -1.29
N ASP A 74 16.57 -2.35 -2.34
CA ASP A 74 17.50 -3.17 -3.13
C ASP A 74 17.16 -2.99 -4.61
N THR A 75 18.09 -2.39 -5.35
CA THR A 75 18.00 -2.14 -6.81
C THR A 75 18.94 -3.02 -7.62
N GLY A 76 19.61 -3.98 -6.96
CA GLY A 76 20.66 -4.78 -7.57
C GLY A 76 21.99 -4.03 -7.81
N SER A 77 22.12 -2.80 -7.28
CA SER A 77 23.35 -2.00 -7.34
C SER A 77 23.62 -1.38 -5.97
N SER A 78 24.70 -1.78 -5.32
CA SER A 78 25.08 -1.26 -4.00
C SER A 78 25.29 0.25 -4.00
N GLU A 79 25.86 0.81 -5.04
CA GLU A 79 26.07 2.25 -5.18
C GLU A 79 24.72 3.01 -5.19
N ARG A 80 23.77 2.50 -5.95
CA ARG A 80 22.41 3.08 -6.03
C ARG A 80 21.66 2.93 -4.71
N ASP A 81 21.78 1.78 -4.07
CA ASP A 81 21.15 1.51 -2.77
C ASP A 81 21.72 2.42 -1.67
N ASP A 82 23.01 2.68 -1.67
CA ASP A 82 23.65 3.61 -0.73
C ASP A 82 23.24 5.06 -1.01
N THR A 83 23.11 5.45 -2.28
CA THR A 83 22.55 6.74 -2.68
C THR A 83 21.11 6.91 -2.18
N LEU A 84 20.25 5.90 -2.34
CA LEU A 84 18.86 5.94 -1.86
C LEU A 84 18.76 6.08 -0.34
N LYS A 85 19.70 5.51 0.43
CA LYS A 85 19.74 5.64 1.90
C LYS A 85 20.23 7.01 2.36
N GLY A 86 20.95 7.74 1.49
CA GLY A 86 21.59 9.02 1.78
C GLY A 86 20.60 10.17 2.02
N ASP A 87 21.15 11.30 2.49
CA ASP A 87 20.39 12.49 2.91
C ASP A 87 19.60 13.15 1.77
N ASP A 88 20.05 13.03 0.53
CA ASP A 88 19.36 13.57 -0.65
C ASP A 88 18.10 12.77 -1.02
N PHE A 89 18.01 11.50 -0.59
CA PHE A 89 16.86 10.63 -0.83
C PHE A 89 16.15 10.27 0.46
N PHE A 90 16.23 9.05 0.92
CA PHE A 90 15.43 8.59 2.06
C PHE A 90 15.92 9.13 3.41
N ALA A 91 17.21 9.48 3.52
CA ALA A 91 17.84 9.89 4.78
C ALA A 91 17.56 8.89 5.90
N THR A 92 17.80 7.60 5.64
CA THR A 92 17.36 6.48 6.48
C THR A 92 17.88 6.54 7.91
N GLY A 93 18.99 7.24 8.15
CA GLY A 93 19.51 7.48 9.50
C GLY A 93 18.61 8.37 10.35
N LYS A 94 17.76 9.21 9.72
CA LYS A 94 16.80 10.11 10.39
C LYS A 94 15.37 9.60 10.24
N PHE A 95 15.05 9.03 9.09
CA PHE A 95 13.71 8.59 8.70
C PHE A 95 13.76 7.12 8.24
N PRO A 96 13.81 6.16 9.16
CA PRO A 96 14.02 4.75 8.82
C PRO A 96 12.83 4.12 8.09
N LYS A 97 11.63 4.71 8.22
CA LYS A 97 10.41 4.11 7.70
C LYS A 97 9.61 5.10 6.85
N ALA A 98 8.97 4.59 5.80
CA ALA A 98 7.81 5.20 5.16
C ALA A 98 6.54 4.55 5.68
N ARG A 99 5.40 5.27 5.66
CA ARG A 99 4.11 4.73 6.08
C ARG A 99 2.98 5.21 5.18
N PHE A 100 2.13 4.29 4.78
CA PHE A 100 0.87 4.57 4.11
C PHE A 100 -0.32 4.15 4.96
N VAL A 101 -1.28 5.04 5.14
CA VAL A 101 -2.53 4.75 5.87
C VAL A 101 -3.71 5.20 5.02
N THR A 102 -4.65 4.30 4.78
CA THR A 102 -5.88 4.64 4.05
C THR A 102 -6.77 5.57 4.86
N THR A 103 -7.41 6.49 4.16
CA THR A 103 -8.45 7.39 4.70
C THR A 103 -9.84 7.00 4.19
N SER A 104 -9.92 6.46 2.97
CA SER A 104 -11.18 6.01 2.36
C SER A 104 -10.91 5.04 1.21
N PHE A 105 -11.96 4.32 0.84
CA PHE A 105 -12.00 3.51 -0.38
C PHE A 105 -13.14 4.02 -1.27
N ALA A 106 -12.94 3.97 -2.57
CA ALA A 106 -13.93 4.33 -3.57
C ALA A 106 -14.00 3.26 -4.66
N LYS A 107 -15.20 3.06 -5.20
CA LYS A 107 -15.39 2.22 -6.38
C LYS A 107 -15.54 3.13 -7.59
N SER A 108 -14.68 2.97 -8.58
CA SER A 108 -14.72 3.72 -9.82
C SER A 108 -15.84 3.25 -10.75
N ALA A 109 -16.18 4.05 -11.75
CA ALA A 109 -17.27 3.74 -12.69
C ALA A 109 -17.03 2.46 -13.51
N ASP A 110 -15.77 2.09 -13.72
CA ASP A 110 -15.33 0.84 -14.39
C ASP A 110 -15.35 -0.38 -13.46
N GLY A 111 -15.73 -0.19 -12.17
CA GLY A 111 -15.78 -1.24 -11.16
C GLY A 111 -14.46 -1.49 -10.44
N SER A 112 -13.38 -0.80 -10.80
CA SER A 112 -12.12 -0.84 -10.06
C SER A 112 -12.27 -0.21 -8.68
N VAL A 113 -11.40 -0.60 -7.75
CA VAL A 113 -11.37 -0.04 -6.38
C VAL A 113 -10.13 0.84 -6.23
N GLU A 114 -10.34 1.99 -5.64
CA GLU A 114 -9.28 2.92 -5.27
C GLU A 114 -9.21 3.05 -3.75
N ALA A 115 -8.00 2.94 -3.20
CA ALA A 115 -7.71 3.20 -1.80
C ALA A 115 -7.02 4.57 -1.68
N ASN A 116 -7.74 5.56 -1.18
CA ASN A 116 -7.19 6.87 -0.91
C ASN A 116 -6.55 6.87 0.47
N GLY A 117 -5.38 7.48 0.60
CA GLY A 117 -4.66 7.49 1.87
C GLY A 117 -3.62 8.59 1.93
N THR A 118 -2.88 8.58 3.03
CA THR A 118 -1.74 9.45 3.24
C THR A 118 -0.47 8.61 3.24
N LEU A 119 0.47 8.94 2.34
CA LEU A 119 1.82 8.41 2.34
C LEU A 119 2.74 9.43 3.00
N THR A 120 3.51 8.96 3.98
CA THR A 120 4.56 9.75 4.63
C THR A 120 5.90 9.13 4.29
N ILE A 121 6.78 9.91 3.67
CA ILE A 121 8.18 9.59 3.43
C ILE A 121 9.01 10.73 3.99
N ARG A 122 10.01 10.42 4.83
CA ARG A 122 10.73 11.41 5.61
C ARG A 122 9.76 12.23 6.50
N ASP A 123 9.81 13.54 6.38
CA ASP A 123 8.93 14.52 7.04
C ASP A 123 7.78 15.00 6.16
N GLN A 124 7.65 14.45 4.95
CA GLN A 124 6.63 14.85 3.98
C GLN A 124 5.47 13.86 3.94
N SER A 125 4.27 14.37 4.19
CA SER A 125 3.02 13.60 4.06
C SER A 125 2.23 14.11 2.86
N ARG A 126 1.79 13.20 1.98
CA ARG A 126 1.03 13.54 0.77
C ARG A 126 -0.16 12.61 0.59
N PRO A 127 -1.27 13.09 0.04
CA PRO A 127 -2.35 12.23 -0.38
C PRO A 127 -1.88 11.36 -1.55
N VAL A 128 -2.17 10.06 -1.49
CA VAL A 128 -1.85 9.08 -2.52
C VAL A 128 -3.06 8.19 -2.72
N THR A 129 -3.36 7.88 -3.98
CA THR A 129 -4.39 6.91 -4.36
C THR A 129 -3.73 5.66 -4.89
N LEU A 130 -4.09 4.51 -4.33
CA LEU A 130 -3.70 3.19 -4.83
C LEU A 130 -4.84 2.62 -5.67
N LYS A 131 -4.54 2.11 -6.86
CA LYS A 131 -5.42 1.20 -7.58
C LYS A 131 -5.35 -0.16 -6.91
N VAL A 132 -6.51 -0.73 -6.58
CA VAL A 132 -6.61 -1.96 -5.80
C VAL A 132 -7.25 -3.05 -6.62
N LYS A 133 -6.60 -4.20 -6.69
CA LYS A 133 -7.18 -5.44 -7.17
C LYS A 133 -7.10 -6.48 -6.05
N PHE A 134 -8.26 -6.87 -5.55
CA PHE A 134 -8.38 -7.89 -4.51
C PHE A 134 -9.07 -9.11 -5.06
N THR A 135 -8.45 -10.28 -4.92
CA THR A 135 -8.99 -11.55 -5.40
C THR A 135 -8.99 -12.54 -4.23
N GLU A 136 -10.19 -12.95 -3.82
CA GLU A 136 -10.40 -13.90 -2.73
C GLU A 136 -10.65 -15.30 -3.28
N THR A 137 -10.04 -16.32 -2.66
CA THR A 137 -10.22 -17.73 -2.98
C THR A 137 -10.26 -18.52 -1.67
N GLY A 138 -11.47 -18.77 -1.16
CA GLY A 138 -11.69 -19.44 0.11
C GLY A 138 -11.14 -18.65 1.30
N ASN A 139 -10.17 -19.22 2.01
CA ASN A 139 -9.50 -18.56 3.14
C ASN A 139 -8.24 -17.77 2.75
N ASN A 140 -7.92 -17.73 1.46
CA ASN A 140 -6.76 -16.98 0.95
C ASN A 140 -7.23 -15.83 0.06
N ALA A 141 -6.39 -14.83 -0.08
CA ALA A 141 -6.59 -13.76 -1.04
C ALA A 141 -5.26 -13.26 -1.59
N THR A 142 -5.33 -12.55 -2.71
CA THR A 142 -4.25 -11.71 -3.22
C THR A 142 -4.71 -10.27 -3.25
N LEU A 143 -3.83 -9.38 -2.86
CA LEU A 143 -4.02 -7.93 -2.96
C LEU A 143 -2.89 -7.37 -3.81
N ASP A 144 -3.24 -6.89 -5.00
CA ASP A 144 -2.33 -6.14 -5.86
C ASP A 144 -2.69 -4.65 -5.75
N VAL A 145 -1.68 -3.82 -5.61
CA VAL A 145 -1.81 -2.36 -5.54
C VAL A 145 -0.81 -1.70 -6.47
N ASP A 146 -1.26 -0.66 -7.17
CA ASP A 146 -0.44 0.14 -8.07
C ASP A 146 -0.63 1.62 -7.80
N THR A 147 0.45 2.39 -7.88
CA THR A 147 0.41 3.85 -7.84
C THR A 147 1.58 4.44 -8.60
N LEU A 148 1.46 5.72 -8.97
CA LEU A 148 2.52 6.53 -9.54
C LEU A 148 2.86 7.66 -8.58
N LEU A 149 4.06 7.64 -8.02
CA LEU A 149 4.56 8.69 -7.14
C LEU A 149 5.44 9.66 -7.90
N LYS A 150 5.43 10.92 -7.48
CA LYS A 150 6.43 11.91 -7.90
C LYS A 150 7.44 12.07 -6.77
N ARG A 151 8.70 11.72 -7.02
CA ARG A 151 9.75 11.76 -5.99
C ARG A 151 9.93 13.14 -5.37
N ALA A 152 9.75 14.19 -6.18
CA ALA A 152 9.91 15.58 -5.73
C ALA A 152 8.87 15.99 -4.69
N ASP A 153 7.66 15.40 -4.69
CA ASP A 153 6.62 15.69 -3.71
C ASP A 153 7.05 15.31 -2.29
N PHE A 154 8.01 14.41 -2.17
CA PHE A 154 8.59 13.94 -0.91
C PHE A 154 10.01 14.48 -0.68
N GLY A 155 10.47 15.43 -1.51
CA GLY A 155 11.80 16.02 -1.39
C GLY A 155 12.95 15.05 -1.74
N LEU A 156 12.67 13.96 -2.44
CA LEU A 156 13.68 12.95 -2.78
C LEU A 156 14.46 13.38 -4.02
N GLY A 157 15.78 13.61 -3.87
CA GLY A 157 16.65 14.09 -4.92
C GLY A 157 16.19 15.44 -5.49
N ALA A 158 15.82 16.40 -4.62
CA ALA A 158 15.28 17.69 -5.02
C ALA A 158 16.36 18.67 -5.56
N GLY A 159 17.65 18.38 -5.36
CA GLY A 159 18.75 19.21 -5.83
C GLY A 159 18.99 19.12 -7.35
N SER A 160 19.70 20.13 -7.90
CA SER A 160 20.07 20.17 -9.32
C SER A 160 20.91 18.98 -9.78
N ASP A 161 21.71 18.41 -8.88
CA ASP A 161 22.59 17.25 -9.15
C ASP A 161 21.82 15.99 -9.50
N TRP A 162 20.52 15.96 -9.19
CA TRP A 162 19.61 14.81 -9.45
C TRP A 162 18.66 15.04 -10.63
N SER A 163 18.99 15.99 -11.53
CA SER A 163 18.17 16.31 -12.71
C SER A 163 18.00 15.13 -13.66
N ASP A 164 18.98 14.22 -13.71
CA ASP A 164 18.96 13.01 -14.55
C ASP A 164 18.17 11.84 -13.94
N VAL A 165 17.72 11.97 -12.69
CA VAL A 165 16.83 10.99 -12.04
C VAL A 165 15.39 11.23 -12.44
N GLY A 166 14.71 10.20 -12.92
CA GLY A 166 13.31 10.28 -13.35
C GLY A 166 12.39 10.84 -12.24
N ALA A 167 11.46 11.70 -12.64
CA ALA A 167 10.52 12.34 -11.71
C ALA A 167 9.46 11.37 -11.17
N ASP A 168 9.00 10.48 -12.04
CA ASP A 168 7.90 9.54 -11.78
C ASP A 168 8.44 8.19 -11.32
N VAL A 169 7.84 7.66 -10.26
CA VAL A 169 8.22 6.39 -9.64
C VAL A 169 6.97 5.51 -9.55
N PRO A 170 6.75 4.61 -10.52
CA PRO A 170 5.74 3.56 -10.40
C PRO A 170 6.06 2.66 -9.19
N VAL A 171 5.06 2.38 -8.37
CA VAL A 171 5.14 1.47 -7.22
C VAL A 171 4.09 0.38 -7.37
N HIS A 172 4.49 -0.86 -7.17
CA HIS A 172 3.64 -2.04 -7.20
C HIS A 172 3.81 -2.87 -5.95
N GLY A 173 2.70 -3.25 -5.32
CA GLY A 173 2.67 -4.18 -4.19
C GLY A 173 1.87 -5.42 -4.56
N HIS A 174 2.40 -6.60 -4.23
CA HIS A 174 1.71 -7.88 -4.31
C HIS A 174 1.73 -8.53 -2.93
N LEU A 175 0.56 -8.71 -2.32
CA LEU A 175 0.43 -9.34 -1.01
C LEU A 175 -0.35 -10.64 -1.13
N ALA A 176 0.25 -11.73 -0.71
CA ALA A 176 -0.42 -13.00 -0.47
C ALA A 176 -0.99 -12.97 0.95
N LEU A 177 -2.29 -13.26 1.08
CA LEU A 177 -3.06 -13.07 2.29
C LEU A 177 -3.75 -14.38 2.71
N SER A 178 -3.88 -14.58 4.02
CA SER A 178 -4.76 -15.60 4.60
C SER A 178 -5.71 -14.95 5.61
N ALA A 179 -6.93 -15.47 5.71
CA ALA A 179 -7.89 -15.00 6.69
C ALA A 179 -7.41 -15.28 8.11
N LYS A 180 -7.59 -14.31 9.01
CA LYS A 180 -7.39 -14.50 10.45
C LYS A 180 -8.59 -15.19 11.10
#